data_919116b500b4d894f6ef171f8b4cec7f
#
_entry.id   919116b500b4d894f6ef171f8b4cec7f
#
_cell.length_a   1.000
_cell.length_b   1.000
_cell.length_c   1.000
_cell.angle_alpha   90.00
_cell.angle_beta   90.00
_cell.angle_gamma   90.00
#
_symmetry.space_group_name_H-M   'P 1'
#
loop_
_entity.id
_entity.type
_entity.pdbx_description
1 polymer ?
#
loop_
_entity_poly.entity_id
_entity_poly.type
_entity_poly.pdbx_seq_one_letter_code
_entity_poly.pdbx_strand_id
1 'polypeptide(L)' 'MTLDAWLDKTGRTQSEVARALGTTRQTVQYWCAGTSRPSLYFATAVAALTNDEVPTLTWLTQQERLAIQGLWAQAGQT' A
#
# COMPACT_ATOMS: atom_id res chain seq x y z
N MET A 1 8.29 1.21 -0.09
CA MET A 1 8.40 0.80 1.33
C MET A 1 7.02 0.46 1.87
N THR A 2 6.95 -0.25 2.97
CA THR A 2 5.66 -0.54 3.61
C THR A 2 5.15 0.69 4.36
N LEU A 3 3.84 0.72 4.62
CA LEU A 3 3.26 1.82 5.39
C LEU A 3 3.85 1.87 6.81
N ASP A 4 4.06 0.72 7.44
CA ASP A 4 4.64 0.66 8.77
C ASP A 4 6.05 1.27 8.79
N ALA A 5 6.88 0.95 7.80
CA ALA A 5 8.21 1.53 7.68
C ALA A 5 8.16 3.04 7.44
N TRP A 6 7.18 3.49 6.66
CA TRP A 6 7.01 4.92 6.41
C TRP A 6 6.61 5.68 7.66
N LEU A 7 5.75 5.09 8.50
CA LEU A 7 5.37 5.69 9.78
C LEU A 7 6.58 5.84 10.68
N ASP A 8 7.42 4.81 10.78
CA ASP A 8 8.66 4.87 11.55
C ASP A 8 9.60 5.95 11.04
N LYS A 9 9.76 6.02 9.74
CA LYS A 9 10.67 6.98 9.11
C LYS A 9 10.23 8.42 9.35
N THR A 10 8.93 8.69 9.30
CA THR A 10 8.39 10.05 9.37
C THR A 10 7.97 10.47 10.77
N GLY A 11 7.90 9.53 11.72
CA GLY A 11 7.39 9.79 13.05
C GLY A 11 5.89 10.00 13.12
N ARG A 12 5.16 9.71 12.05
CA ARG A 12 3.71 9.84 12.02
C ARG A 12 3.05 8.62 12.63
N THR A 13 1.81 8.78 13.07
CA THR A 13 1.06 7.73 13.75
C THR A 13 -0.01 7.15 12.82
N GLN A 14 -0.47 5.94 13.18
CA GLN A 14 -1.59 5.31 12.48
C GLN A 14 -2.85 6.17 12.56
N SER A 15 -3.06 6.84 13.69
CA SER A 15 -4.21 7.74 13.87
C SER A 15 -4.17 8.93 12.92
N GLU A 16 -2.99 9.50 12.69
CA GLU A 16 -2.84 10.60 11.74
C GLU A 16 -3.17 10.17 10.32
N VAL A 17 -2.69 9.01 9.91
CA VAL A 17 -2.98 8.47 8.58
C VAL A 17 -4.47 8.18 8.44
N ALA A 18 -5.08 7.56 9.46
CA ALA A 18 -6.51 7.26 9.44
C ALA A 18 -7.34 8.53 9.29
N ARG A 19 -6.98 9.57 10.02
CA ARG A 19 -7.68 10.86 9.94
C ARG A 19 -7.53 11.48 8.57
N ALA A 20 -6.34 11.44 8.00
CA ALA A 20 -6.09 12.01 6.68
C ALA A 20 -6.88 11.28 5.59
N LEU A 21 -7.05 9.97 5.72
CA LEU A 21 -7.75 9.15 4.74
C LEU A 21 -9.25 9.04 4.98
N GLY A 22 -9.73 9.50 6.13
CA GLY A 22 -11.16 9.39 6.48
C GLY A 22 -11.56 7.98 6.90
N THR A 23 -10.65 7.21 7.46
CA THR A 23 -10.92 5.88 7.97
C THR A 23 -10.59 5.80 9.46
N THR A 24 -10.59 4.58 10.03
CA THR A 24 -10.31 4.38 11.46
C THR A 24 -8.87 3.94 11.67
N ARG A 25 -8.34 4.23 12.86
CA ARG A 25 -7.01 3.77 13.27
C ARG A 25 -6.91 2.25 13.19
N GLN A 26 -7.98 1.55 13.59
CA GLN A 26 -7.99 0.08 13.57
C GLN A 26 -7.82 -0.46 12.15
N THR A 27 -8.46 0.17 11.16
CA THR A 27 -8.30 -0.22 9.76
C THR A 27 -6.85 -0.06 9.32
N VAL A 28 -6.23 1.08 9.66
CA VAL A 28 -4.82 1.31 9.32
C VAL A 28 -3.92 0.30 10.03
N GLN A 29 -4.23 -0.04 11.27
CA GLN A 29 -3.49 -1.06 12.01
C GLN A 29 -3.52 -2.41 11.32
N TYR A 30 -4.67 -2.82 10.79
CA TYR A 30 -4.78 -4.07 10.03
C TYR A 30 -3.91 -4.04 8.79
N TRP A 31 -3.85 -2.92 8.11
CA TRP A 31 -2.97 -2.79 6.94
C TRP A 31 -1.50 -2.93 7.33
N CYS A 32 -1.08 -2.29 8.41
CA CYS A 32 0.31 -2.36 8.89
C CYS A 32 0.68 -3.78 9.35
N ALA A 33 -0.27 -4.48 9.96
CA ALA A 33 -0.04 -5.84 10.43
C ALA A 33 -0.09 -6.89 9.33
N GLY A 34 -0.56 -6.52 8.13
CA GLY A 34 -0.71 -7.45 7.03
C GLY A 34 -1.94 -8.34 7.14
N THR A 35 -2.85 -8.05 8.08
CA THR A 35 -4.07 -8.82 8.29
C THR A 35 -5.10 -8.55 7.20
N SER A 36 -5.11 -7.35 6.66
CA SER A 36 -5.97 -6.99 5.54
C SER A 36 -5.25 -6.01 4.63
N ARG A 37 -5.77 -5.86 3.41
CA ARG A 37 -5.23 -4.93 2.43
C ARG A 37 -6.22 -3.78 2.24
N PRO A 38 -5.73 -2.57 1.96
CA PRO A 38 -6.63 -1.47 1.60
C PRO A 38 -7.29 -1.74 0.25
N SER A 39 -8.50 -1.20 0.07
CA SER A 39 -9.14 -1.20 -1.24
C SER A 39 -8.30 -0.38 -2.23
N LEU A 40 -8.63 -0.49 -3.51
CA LEU A 40 -7.92 0.30 -4.54
C LEU A 40 -7.95 1.80 -4.21
N TYR A 41 -9.10 2.30 -3.74
CA TYR A 41 -9.22 3.70 -3.35
C TYR A 41 -8.22 4.07 -2.26
N PHE A 42 -8.18 3.30 -1.17
CA PHE A 42 -7.28 3.61 -0.06
C PHE A 42 -5.82 3.34 -0.40
N ALA A 43 -5.54 2.32 -1.20
CA ALA A 43 -4.16 2.06 -1.64
C ALA A 43 -3.63 3.24 -2.47
N THR A 44 -4.46 3.78 -3.35
CA THR A 44 -4.12 4.95 -4.15
C THR A 44 -3.98 6.19 -3.28
N ALA A 45 -4.87 6.36 -2.29
CA ALA A 45 -4.81 7.49 -1.37
C ALA A 45 -3.54 7.44 -0.50
N VAL A 46 -3.14 6.25 -0.06
CA VAL A 46 -1.88 6.08 0.68
C VAL A 46 -0.69 6.44 -0.20
N ALA A 47 -0.69 6.01 -1.45
CA ALA A 47 0.37 6.37 -2.39
C ALA A 47 0.49 7.88 -2.54
N ALA A 48 -0.64 8.57 -2.70
CA ALA A 48 -0.67 10.03 -2.83
C ALA A 48 -0.20 10.72 -1.54
N LEU A 49 -0.67 10.22 -0.38
CA LEU A 49 -0.33 10.79 0.91
C LEU A 49 1.17 10.69 1.22
N THR A 50 1.78 9.60 0.79
CA THR A 50 3.19 9.30 1.07
C THR A 50 4.12 9.72 -0.07
N ASN A 51 3.64 10.43 -1.07
CA ASN A 51 4.43 10.85 -2.22
C ASN A 51 5.02 9.65 -2.97
N ASP A 52 4.24 8.60 -3.12
CA ASP A 52 4.62 7.33 -3.75
C ASP A 52 5.71 6.54 -3.02
N GLU A 53 6.06 6.91 -1.80
CA GLU A 53 6.98 6.10 -1.00
C GLU A 53 6.33 4.78 -0.59
N VAL A 54 4.99 4.77 -0.46
CA VAL A 54 4.20 3.54 -0.25
C VAL A 54 3.28 3.38 -1.47
N PRO A 55 3.81 2.90 -2.59
CA PRO A 55 3.02 2.82 -3.82
C PRO A 55 1.95 1.72 -3.72
N THR A 56 0.97 1.79 -4.62
CA THR A 56 -0.11 0.81 -4.66
C THR A 56 0.42 -0.63 -4.74
N LEU A 57 1.52 -0.84 -5.45
CA LEU A 57 2.14 -2.16 -5.59
C LEU A 57 2.64 -2.75 -4.28
N THR A 58 2.86 -1.92 -3.25
CA THR A 58 3.30 -2.38 -1.94
C THR A 58 2.33 -3.41 -1.34
N TRP A 59 1.05 -3.32 -1.66
CA TRP A 59 0.02 -4.18 -1.08
C TRP A 59 -0.13 -5.50 -1.81
N LEU A 60 0.57 -5.69 -2.91
CA LEU A 60 0.53 -6.94 -3.65
C LEU A 60 1.50 -7.95 -3.04
N THR A 61 1.11 -9.23 -3.07
CA THR A 61 2.01 -10.32 -2.69
C THR A 61 3.09 -10.46 -3.76
N GLN A 62 4.18 -11.15 -3.40
CA GLN A 62 5.24 -11.43 -4.36
C GLN A 62 4.70 -12.21 -5.56
N GLN A 63 3.80 -13.16 -5.31
CA GLN A 63 3.19 -13.96 -6.36
C GLN A 63 2.37 -13.10 -7.32
N GLU A 64 1.60 -12.14 -6.80
CA GLU A 64 0.84 -11.22 -7.62
C GLU A 64 1.73 -10.33 -8.47
N ARG A 65 2.85 -9.86 -7.89
CA ARG A 65 3.83 -9.05 -8.63
C ARG A 65 4.45 -9.81 -9.78
N LEU A 66 4.78 -11.09 -9.56
CA LEU A 66 5.33 -11.94 -10.60
C LEU A 66 4.32 -12.19 -11.71
N ALA A 67 3.03 -12.33 -11.36
CA ALA A 67 1.98 -12.51 -12.35
C ALA A 67 1.87 -11.28 -13.25
N ILE A 68 1.98 -10.09 -12.71
CA ILE A 68 1.95 -8.84 -13.48
C ILE A 68 3.16 -8.77 -14.43
N GLN A 69 4.34 -9.14 -13.94
CA GLN A 69 5.54 -9.19 -14.78
C GLN A 69 5.39 -10.20 -15.91
N GLY A 70 4.71 -11.33 -15.64
CA GLY A 70 4.42 -12.33 -16.65
C GLY A 70 3.52 -11.80 -17.78
N LEU A 71 2.60 -10.90 -17.46
CA LEU A 71 1.77 -10.25 -18.48
C LEU A 71 2.61 -9.44 -19.47
N TRP A 72 3.61 -8.74 -18.99
CA TRP A 72 4.54 -8.00 -19.84
C TRP A 72 5.29 -8.93 -20.78
N ALA A 73 5.80 -10.04 -20.26
CA ALA A 73 6.52 -11.01 -21.07
C ALA A 73 5.64 -11.59 -22.17
N GLN A 74 4.37 -11.89 -21.87
CA GLN A 74 3.42 -12.40 -22.86
C GLN A 74 3.10 -11.36 -23.92
N ALA A 75 2.91 -10.11 -23.52
CA ALA A 75 2.64 -9.03 -24.45
C ALA A 75 3.81 -8.82 -25.43
N GLY A 76 5.03 -9.00 -24.95
CA GLY A 76 6.22 -8.85 -25.80
C GLY A 76 6.42 -9.96 -26.79
N GLN A 77 5.68 -11.07 -26.70
CA GLN A 77 5.81 -12.21 -27.60
C GLN A 77 4.81 -12.16 -28.76
N THR A 78 3.89 -11.25 -28.74
CA THR A 78 2.94 -11.05 -29.83
C THR A 78 3.37 -9.91 -30.75
#